data_a6e0492ae7dead4a2388ca5c514152e8
#
_entry.id   a6e0492ae7dead4a2388ca5c514152e8
#
_cell.length_a   1.000
_cell.length_b   1.000
_cell.length_c   1.000
_cell.angle_alpha   90.00
_cell.angle_beta   90.00
_cell.angle_gamma   90.00
#
_symmetry.space_group_name_H-M   'P 1'
#
loop_
_entity.id
_entity.type
_entity.pdbx_description
1 polymer ?
#
loop_
_entity_poly.entity_id
_entity_poly.type
_entity_poly.pdbx_seq_one_letter_code
_entity_poly.pdbx_strand_id
1 'polypeptide(L)'
;MPDLLARVDNDSELLTELLALFQEDFPRLRDALHNAVHAGDPLPVEKAAHALKGMLANLSIKHGAVLAAHVEAAARAGDKREIQQAMAAFEGEETGLLAAVDRFMAGGKP
;
A
#
# COMPACT_ATOMS: atom_id res chain seq x y z
N MET A 1 4.60 -5.34 13.42
CA MET A 1 5.31 -5.55 12.14
C MET A 1 6.56 -6.42 12.30
N PRO A 2 6.40 -7.63 12.83
CA PRO A 2 7.57 -8.47 13.11
C PRO A 2 8.34 -8.90 11.86
N ASP A 3 7.65 -9.13 10.73
CA ASP A 3 8.33 -9.54 9.50
C ASP A 3 9.26 -8.45 8.97
N LEU A 4 8.82 -7.20 9.03
CA LEU A 4 9.63 -6.09 8.57
C LEU A 4 10.84 -5.90 9.47
N LEU A 5 10.66 -5.99 10.79
CA LEU A 5 11.76 -5.85 11.74
C LEU A 5 12.82 -6.92 11.50
N ALA A 6 12.40 -8.15 11.21
CA ALA A 6 13.32 -9.24 10.88
C ALA A 6 14.08 -8.96 9.59
N ARG A 7 13.42 -8.38 8.57
CA ARG A 7 14.06 -8.05 7.29
C ARG A 7 15.16 -7.01 7.42
N VAL A 8 15.02 -6.11 8.36
CA VAL A 8 16.05 -5.07 8.60
C VAL A 8 16.99 -5.46 9.73
N ASP A 9 17.07 -6.74 10.01
CA ASP A 9 17.99 -7.31 11.00
C ASP A 9 17.84 -6.68 12.38
N ASN A 10 16.58 -6.47 12.78
CA ASN A 10 16.22 -5.86 14.06
C ASN A 10 16.79 -4.44 14.27
N ASP A 11 17.14 -3.77 13.18
CA ASP A 11 17.59 -2.39 13.21
C ASP A 11 16.38 -1.45 13.26
N SER A 12 16.04 -1.01 14.46
CA SER A 12 14.88 -0.14 14.65
C SER A 12 15.08 1.25 14.06
N GLU A 13 16.32 1.71 13.92
CA GLU A 13 16.61 2.98 13.26
C GLU A 13 16.30 2.90 11.77
N LEU A 14 16.75 1.84 11.11
CA LEU A 14 16.44 1.60 9.70
C LEU A 14 14.94 1.43 9.49
N LEU A 15 14.27 0.69 10.38
CA LEU A 15 12.83 0.52 10.33
C LEU A 15 12.11 1.87 10.41
N THR A 16 12.55 2.74 11.32
CA THR A 16 11.96 4.06 11.47
C THR A 16 12.12 4.88 10.19
N GLU A 17 13.30 4.83 9.56
CA GLU A 17 13.53 5.53 8.29
C GLU A 17 12.62 5.01 7.17
N LEU A 18 12.46 3.70 7.07
CA LEU A 18 11.58 3.10 6.06
C LEU A 18 10.13 3.50 6.27
N LEU A 19 9.67 3.50 7.51
CA LEU A 19 8.30 3.90 7.82
C LEU A 19 8.07 5.39 7.62
N ALA A 20 9.09 6.22 7.84
CA ALA A 20 8.99 7.64 7.53
C ALA A 20 8.82 7.86 6.02
N LEU A 21 9.57 7.13 5.19
CA LEU A 21 9.39 7.18 3.75
C LEU A 21 8.00 6.71 3.34
N PHE A 22 7.48 5.67 3.99
CA PHE A 22 6.13 5.20 3.76
C PHE A 22 5.10 6.30 4.05
N GLN A 23 5.22 6.97 5.19
CA GLN A 23 4.30 8.05 5.55
C GLN A 23 4.33 9.21 4.55
N GLU A 24 5.47 9.43 3.93
CA GLU A 24 5.64 10.49 2.93
C GLU A 24 5.09 10.04 1.55
N ASP A 25 5.44 8.85 1.12
CA ASP A 25 5.16 8.39 -0.24
C ASP A 25 3.80 7.72 -0.41
N PHE A 26 3.31 7.03 0.63
CA PHE A 26 2.07 6.28 0.52
C PHE A 26 0.87 7.17 0.18
N PRO A 27 0.66 8.32 0.85
CA PRO A 27 -0.49 9.17 0.50
C PRO A 27 -0.46 9.64 -0.95
N ARG A 28 0.73 9.94 -1.48
CA ARG A 28 0.89 10.37 -2.85
C ARG A 28 0.53 9.28 -3.84
N LEU A 29 1.01 8.05 -3.60
CA LEU A 29 0.69 6.91 -4.46
C LEU A 29 -0.78 6.51 -4.35
N ARG A 30 -1.34 6.57 -3.14
CA ARG A 30 -2.75 6.32 -2.92
C ARG A 30 -3.63 7.32 -3.68
N ASP A 31 -3.28 8.60 -3.61
CA ASP A 31 -4.04 9.63 -4.31
C ASP A 31 -3.95 9.44 -5.82
N ALA A 32 -2.79 9.06 -6.33
CA ALA A 32 -2.63 8.76 -7.75
C ALA A 32 -3.54 7.59 -8.17
N LEU A 33 -3.64 6.56 -7.32
CA LEU A 33 -4.52 5.43 -7.59
C LEU A 33 -5.99 5.85 -7.57
N HIS A 34 -6.41 6.59 -6.54
CA HIS A 34 -7.78 7.08 -6.44
C HIS A 34 -8.17 7.93 -7.64
N ASN A 35 -7.29 8.83 -8.05
CA ASN A 35 -7.54 9.71 -9.20
C ASN A 35 -7.64 8.90 -10.49
N ALA A 36 -6.78 7.91 -10.66
CA ALA A 36 -6.80 7.05 -11.85
C ALA A 36 -8.10 6.23 -11.92
N VAL A 37 -8.55 5.68 -10.79
CA VAL A 37 -9.80 4.92 -10.74
C VAL A 37 -10.98 5.84 -11.07
N HIS A 38 -10.98 7.04 -10.52
CA HIS A 38 -12.04 8.02 -10.77
C HIS A 38 -12.10 8.44 -12.25
N ALA A 39 -10.94 8.59 -12.87
CA ALA A 39 -10.85 8.94 -14.29
C ALA A 39 -11.31 7.79 -15.22
N GLY A 40 -11.30 6.57 -14.72
CA GLY A 40 -11.79 5.41 -15.46
C GLY A 40 -10.83 4.86 -16.51
N ASP A 41 -9.54 5.23 -16.45
CA ASP A 41 -8.53 4.73 -17.39
C ASP A 41 -7.76 3.58 -16.73
N PRO A 42 -7.86 2.34 -17.27
CA PRO A 42 -7.22 1.18 -16.63
C PRO A 42 -5.69 1.26 -16.56
N LEU A 43 -5.02 1.86 -17.53
CA LEU A 43 -3.56 1.87 -17.56
C LEU A 43 -2.94 2.65 -16.39
N PRO A 44 -3.36 3.89 -16.09
CA PRO A 44 -2.88 4.57 -14.90
C PRO A 44 -3.24 3.84 -13.61
N VAL A 45 -4.40 3.16 -13.54
CA VAL A 45 -4.77 2.34 -12.37
C VAL A 45 -3.77 1.21 -12.19
N GLU A 46 -3.44 0.51 -13.25
CA GLU A 46 -2.47 -0.59 -13.20
C GLU A 46 -1.12 -0.09 -12.69
N LYS A 47 -0.63 1.03 -13.22
CA LYS A 47 0.68 1.58 -12.83
C LYS A 47 0.71 2.01 -11.37
N ALA A 48 -0.32 2.71 -10.91
CA ALA A 48 -0.38 3.17 -9.53
C ALA A 48 -0.49 1.99 -8.56
N ALA A 49 -1.32 0.99 -8.89
CA ALA A 49 -1.47 -0.20 -8.06
C ALA A 49 -0.17 -1.00 -8.00
N HIS A 50 0.56 -1.08 -9.11
CA HIS A 50 1.85 -1.77 -9.16
C HIS A 50 2.86 -1.10 -8.21
N ALA A 51 2.92 0.23 -8.23
CA ALA A 51 3.83 0.97 -7.35
C ALA A 51 3.48 0.75 -5.88
N LEU A 52 2.19 0.78 -5.53
CA LEU A 52 1.74 0.51 -4.16
C LEU A 52 2.06 -0.92 -3.74
N LYS A 53 1.82 -1.89 -4.62
CA LYS A 53 2.15 -3.28 -4.34
C LYS A 53 3.63 -3.43 -4.02
N GLY A 54 4.51 -2.82 -4.81
CA GLY A 54 5.94 -2.87 -4.59
C GLY A 54 6.35 -2.26 -3.27
N MET A 55 5.81 -1.09 -2.94
CA MET A 55 6.09 -0.42 -1.67
C MET A 55 5.66 -1.28 -0.48
N LEU A 56 4.43 -1.80 -0.51
CA LEU A 56 3.90 -2.59 0.59
C LEU A 56 4.66 -3.91 0.75
N ALA A 57 5.03 -4.55 -0.36
CA ALA A 57 5.82 -5.78 -0.32
C ALA A 57 7.21 -5.53 0.27
N ASN A 58 7.85 -4.41 -0.08
CA ASN A 58 9.15 -4.06 0.47
C ASN A 58 9.11 -3.85 1.99
N LEU A 59 7.98 -3.41 2.51
CA LEU A 59 7.78 -3.21 3.93
C LEU A 59 7.19 -4.44 4.62
N SER A 60 7.10 -5.56 3.91
CA SER A 60 6.51 -6.81 4.41
C SER A 60 5.05 -6.66 4.86
N ILE A 61 4.34 -5.71 4.29
CA ILE A 61 2.91 -5.51 4.52
C ILE A 61 2.17 -6.39 3.52
N LYS A 62 2.14 -7.68 3.80
CA LYS A 62 1.75 -8.71 2.84
C LYS A 62 0.29 -8.60 2.41
N HIS A 63 -0.61 -8.39 3.35
CA HIS A 63 -2.03 -8.31 3.03
C HIS A 63 -2.34 -7.10 2.16
N GLY A 64 -1.77 -5.94 2.50
CA GLY A 64 -1.92 -4.74 1.68
C GLY A 64 -1.36 -4.93 0.28
N ALA A 65 -0.20 -5.61 0.16
CA ALA A 65 0.40 -5.89 -1.14
C ALA A 65 -0.49 -6.81 -1.98
N VAL A 66 -1.13 -7.81 -1.38
CA VAL A 66 -2.07 -8.69 -2.08
C VAL A 66 -3.27 -7.89 -2.60
N LEU A 67 -3.82 -7.01 -1.77
CA LEU A 67 -4.96 -6.20 -2.18
C LEU A 67 -4.59 -5.24 -3.31
N ALA A 68 -3.41 -4.64 -3.26
CA ALA A 68 -2.92 -3.79 -4.36
C ALA A 68 -2.71 -4.62 -5.63
N ALA A 69 -2.23 -5.86 -5.50
CA ALA A 69 -2.08 -6.76 -6.64
C ALA A 69 -3.42 -7.09 -7.29
N HIS A 70 -4.49 -7.22 -6.50
CA HIS A 70 -5.83 -7.46 -7.02
C HIS A 70 -6.31 -6.27 -7.85
N VAL A 71 -6.03 -5.04 -7.40
CA VAL A 71 -6.36 -3.84 -8.16
C VAL A 71 -5.59 -3.83 -9.48
N GLU A 72 -4.30 -4.14 -9.42
CA GLU A 72 -3.45 -4.20 -10.60
C GLU A 72 -3.99 -5.21 -11.63
N ALA A 73 -4.35 -6.41 -11.17
CA ALA A 73 -4.86 -7.46 -12.04
C ALA A 73 -6.20 -7.07 -12.67
N ALA A 74 -7.09 -6.47 -11.88
CA ALA A 74 -8.38 -6.01 -12.39
C ALA A 74 -8.21 -4.92 -13.46
N ALA A 75 -7.26 -4.01 -13.25
CA ALA A 75 -6.96 -2.96 -14.21
C ALA A 75 -6.36 -3.54 -15.49
N ARG A 76 -5.49 -4.53 -15.37
CA ARG A 76 -4.89 -5.20 -16.52
C ARG A 76 -5.95 -5.90 -17.38
N ALA A 77 -6.97 -6.47 -16.74
CA ALA A 77 -8.09 -7.07 -17.43
C ALA A 77 -9.05 -6.04 -18.04
N GLY A 78 -8.96 -4.77 -17.62
CA GLY A 78 -9.84 -3.72 -18.10
C GLY A 78 -11.26 -3.81 -17.60
N ASP A 79 -11.49 -4.52 -16.50
CA ASP A 79 -12.83 -4.74 -15.94
C ASP A 79 -13.09 -3.69 -14.84
N LYS A 80 -13.89 -2.68 -15.21
CA LYS A 80 -14.19 -1.57 -14.30
C LYS A 80 -14.89 -2.02 -13.03
N ARG A 81 -15.77 -3.01 -13.12
CA ARG A 81 -16.48 -3.52 -11.96
C ARG A 81 -15.53 -4.19 -10.97
N GLU A 82 -14.60 -5.01 -11.49
CA GLU A 82 -13.60 -5.66 -10.66
C GLU A 82 -12.64 -4.65 -10.06
N ILE A 83 -12.28 -3.60 -10.81
CA ILE A 83 -11.45 -2.51 -10.27
C ILE A 83 -12.14 -1.88 -9.06
N GLN A 84 -13.44 -1.58 -9.17
CA GLN A 84 -14.18 -0.97 -8.07
C GLN A 84 -14.25 -1.90 -6.84
N GLN A 85 -14.47 -3.19 -7.07
CA GLN A 85 -14.51 -4.17 -5.98
C GLN A 85 -13.15 -4.30 -5.30
N ALA A 86 -12.08 -4.39 -6.08
CA ALA A 86 -10.73 -4.49 -5.56
C ALA A 86 -10.33 -3.23 -4.80
N MET A 87 -10.72 -2.05 -5.30
CA MET A 87 -10.46 -0.79 -4.61
C MET A 87 -11.20 -0.70 -3.28
N ALA A 88 -12.44 -1.15 -3.21
CA ALA A 88 -13.18 -1.15 -1.96
C ALA A 88 -12.49 -2.00 -0.89
N ALA A 89 -11.98 -3.17 -1.28
CA ALA A 89 -11.23 -4.02 -0.37
C ALA A 89 -9.93 -3.36 0.08
N PHE A 90 -9.21 -2.73 -0.83
CA PHE A 90 -7.97 -2.03 -0.52
C PHE A 90 -8.21 -0.86 0.44
N GLU A 91 -9.24 -0.05 0.17
CA GLU A 91 -9.60 1.09 1.02
C GLU A 91 -10.01 0.64 2.42
N GLY A 92 -10.67 -0.51 2.52
CA GLY A 92 -11.05 -1.06 3.81
C GLY A 92 -9.86 -1.39 4.70
N GLU A 93 -8.73 -1.81 4.09
CA GLU A 93 -7.50 -2.12 4.83
C GLU A 93 -6.65 -0.88 5.10
N GLU A 94 -6.76 0.14 4.27
CA GLU A 94 -5.91 1.32 4.29
C GLU A 94 -5.94 2.04 5.63
N THR A 95 -7.12 2.23 6.19
CA THR A 95 -7.30 2.95 7.46
C THR A 95 -6.56 2.24 8.60
N GLY A 96 -6.69 0.92 8.69
CA GLY A 96 -5.99 0.15 9.71
C GLY A 96 -4.48 0.17 9.53
N LEU A 97 -4.03 0.11 8.29
CA LEU A 97 -2.61 0.17 7.97
C LEU A 97 -1.99 1.49 8.39
N LEU A 98 -2.63 2.61 8.04
CA LEU A 98 -2.13 3.93 8.41
C LEU A 98 -2.12 4.13 9.92
N ALA A 99 -3.16 3.65 10.61
CA ALA A 99 -3.22 3.73 12.07
C ALA A 99 -2.10 2.92 12.73
N ALA A 100 -1.78 1.75 12.18
CA ALA A 100 -0.71 0.91 12.71
C ALA A 100 0.66 1.57 12.55
N VAL A 101 0.93 2.17 11.39
CA VAL A 101 2.18 2.88 11.15
C VAL A 101 2.30 4.10 12.06
N ASP A 102 1.22 4.86 12.19
CA ASP A 102 1.22 6.06 13.04
C ASP A 102 1.50 5.70 14.51
N ARG A 103 0.91 4.60 15.00
CA ARG A 103 1.17 4.14 16.37
C ARG A 103 2.62 3.76 16.57
N PHE A 104 3.21 3.07 15.60
CA PHE A 104 4.62 2.70 15.69
C PHE A 104 5.50 3.94 15.72
N MET A 105 5.24 4.91 14.84
CA MET A 105 6.03 6.14 14.75
C MET A 105 5.88 7.03 15.98
N ALA A 106 4.75 6.94 16.67
CA ALA A 106 4.51 7.71 17.89
C ALA A 106 5.23 7.15 19.13
N GLY A 107 6.11 6.17 18.93
CA GLY A 107 6.90 5.59 20.01
C GLY A 107 6.48 4.18 20.38
N GLY A 108 5.52 3.61 19.70
CA GLY A 108 5.17 2.21 19.87
C GLY A 108 6.28 1.33 19.33
N LYS A 109 6.50 0.20 19.99
CA LYS A 109 7.49 -0.77 19.53
C LYS A 109 6.79 -2.05 19.15
N PRO A 110 7.30 -2.75 18.13
CA PRO A 110 6.73 -4.04 17.75
C PRO A 110 6.86 -5.08 18.82
#